data_7c6cba9911a62a3c5589da91909c4077
#
_entry.id   7c6cba9911a62a3c5589da91909c4077
#
_cell.length_a   1.000
_cell.length_b   1.000
_cell.length_c   1.000
_cell.angle_alpha   90.00
_cell.angle_beta   90.00
_cell.angle_gamma   90.00
#
_symmetry.space_group_name_H-M   'P 1'
#
loop_
_entity.id
_entity.type
_entity.pdbx_description
1 polymer ?
#
loop_
_entity_poly.entity_id
_entity_poly.type
_entity_poly.pdbx_seq_one_letter_code
_entity_poly.pdbx_strand_id
1 'polypeptide(L)'
;IGVRLVGSEMCIRDRTKAEGSDYGSLSGNKVEEMEQGEGEDSAKRGPQDFALWKAAKPGEPSWPTPWGDGRPGWHLECSAMSTYYLGSNFDIHCGGLDLQFPHHENEIAQSHAAGDKFANYWMHNHWVTMSGEKMSKSLGNVLSIPNMLELVRPVELRYYLGSAHYRSVLEYSEAALTEAAAGYRRIEDFLGHFDDLELGEWTQGFADAMNDDIAVPKALAEIHTTCLL
;
A
#
# COMPACT_ATOMS: atom_id res chain seq x y z
N ILE A 1 15.37 16.05 17.42
CA ILE A 1 14.40 14.98 17.73
C ILE A 1 14.59 14.58 19.17
N GLY A 2 13.61 14.89 20.01
CA GLY A 2 13.62 14.39 21.37
C GLY A 2 13.29 12.90 21.41
N VAL A 3 14.26 12.06 21.04
CA VAL A 3 14.14 10.62 21.32
C VAL A 3 14.31 10.45 22.81
N ARG A 4 13.27 10.05 23.52
CA ARG A 4 13.38 9.70 24.93
C ARG A 4 13.22 8.19 25.08
N LEU A 5 14.25 7.60 25.66
CA LEU A 5 14.21 6.26 26.21
C LEU A 5 13.28 6.25 27.43
N VAL A 6 12.26 5.42 27.40
CA VAL A 6 11.42 5.13 28.56
C VAL A 6 11.51 3.63 28.80
N GLY A 7 12.28 3.23 29.80
CA GLY A 7 12.57 1.83 30.08
C GLY A 7 13.62 1.22 29.13
N SER A 8 14.09 0.02 29.45
CA SER A 8 15.12 -0.73 28.68
C SER A 8 14.59 -1.31 27.36
N GLU A 9 13.35 -1.03 26.95
CA GLU A 9 12.66 -1.85 25.98
C GLU A 9 12.21 -1.14 24.70
N MET A 10 12.11 0.23 24.66
CA MET A 10 11.53 0.89 23.51
C MET A 10 11.93 2.37 23.38
N CYS A 11 12.32 2.81 22.19
CA CYS A 11 12.41 4.22 21.84
C CYS A 11 11.07 4.67 21.25
N ILE A 12 10.46 5.69 21.86
CA ILE A 12 9.15 6.23 21.48
C ILE A 12 9.33 7.69 21.11
N ARG A 13 8.64 8.12 20.06
CA ARG A 13 8.57 9.52 19.69
C ARG A 13 7.39 10.21 20.38
N ASP A 14 7.69 11.28 21.11
CA ASP A 14 6.69 12.23 21.60
C ASP A 14 6.33 13.22 20.48
N ARG A 15 5.12 13.12 19.95
CA ARG A 15 4.64 13.93 18.82
C ARG A 15 3.92 15.20 19.20
N THR A 16 3.43 15.27 20.42
CA THR A 16 2.57 16.36 20.86
C THR A 16 3.28 17.70 20.96
N LYS A 17 4.61 17.72 20.76
CA LYS A 17 5.46 18.90 20.96
C LYS A 17 6.16 19.43 19.71
N ALA A 18 5.96 18.85 18.54
CA ALA A 18 6.48 19.43 17.32
C ALA A 18 5.50 20.54 16.88
N GLU A 19 5.82 21.80 17.21
CA GLU A 19 5.15 22.96 16.64
C GLU A 19 5.18 22.86 15.10
N GLY A 20 4.00 22.84 14.45
CA GLY A 20 3.88 22.68 13.02
C GLY A 20 3.88 21.22 12.51
N SER A 21 3.57 20.23 13.37
CA SER A 21 3.38 18.86 12.93
C SER A 21 2.21 18.74 11.97
N ASP A 22 2.48 18.25 10.78
CA ASP A 22 1.50 17.88 9.75
C ASP A 22 0.96 16.45 9.94
N TYR A 23 1.14 15.86 11.13
CA TYR A 23 0.69 14.51 11.44
C TYR A 23 -0.84 14.41 11.37
N GLY A 24 -1.33 13.44 10.60
CA GLY A 24 -2.74 13.31 10.24
C GLY A 24 -3.10 13.93 8.89
N SER A 25 -2.16 14.62 8.24
CA SER A 25 -2.42 15.28 6.94
C SER A 25 -2.75 14.30 5.83
N LEU A 26 -2.13 13.11 5.83
CA LEU A 26 -2.35 12.07 4.84
C LEU A 26 -3.69 11.36 5.05
N SER A 27 -3.99 11.00 6.30
CA SER A 27 -5.21 10.25 6.65
C SER A 27 -6.43 11.12 6.84
N GLY A 28 -6.24 12.43 7.07
CA GLY A 28 -7.31 13.36 7.45
C GLY A 28 -7.82 13.15 8.89
N ASN A 29 -7.15 12.29 9.67
CA ASN A 29 -7.54 12.02 11.05
C ASN A 29 -7.10 13.15 11.97
N LYS A 30 -7.95 13.48 12.94
CA LYS A 30 -7.56 14.40 14.01
C LYS A 30 -6.71 13.69 15.04
N VAL A 31 -5.62 14.32 15.45
CA VAL A 31 -4.63 13.73 16.38
C VAL A 31 -5.28 13.26 17.69
N GLU A 32 -6.28 13.97 18.17
CA GLU A 32 -6.99 13.67 19.42
C GLU A 32 -7.87 12.42 19.33
N GLU A 33 -8.26 12.03 18.12
CA GLU A 33 -9.15 10.89 17.84
C GLU A 33 -8.38 9.63 17.42
N MET A 34 -7.03 9.73 17.33
CA MET A 34 -6.19 8.63 16.83
C MET A 34 -5.85 7.64 17.94
N GLU A 35 -6.22 6.38 17.74
CA GLU A 35 -5.71 5.24 18.51
C GLU A 35 -4.71 4.45 17.67
N GLN A 36 -3.50 4.28 18.19
CA GLN A 36 -2.53 3.39 17.56
C GLN A 36 -2.67 1.99 18.18
N GLY A 37 -2.97 1.01 17.33
CA GLY A 37 -3.17 -0.40 17.73
C GLY A 37 -1.91 -1.17 18.16
N GLU A 38 -0.81 -0.50 18.40
CA GLU A 38 0.39 -1.09 19.00
C GLU A 38 0.22 -1.15 20.53
N GLY A 39 -0.48 -2.18 21.02
CA GLY A 39 -0.56 -2.62 22.41
C GLY A 39 -0.54 -1.57 23.53
N GLU A 40 -1.13 -1.90 24.66
CA GLU A 40 -0.98 -1.12 25.91
C GLU A 40 0.46 -1.17 26.38
N ASP A 41 1.30 -0.27 25.87
CA ASP A 41 2.66 -0.13 26.39
C ASP A 41 2.68 1.00 27.42
N SER A 42 2.98 0.61 28.64
CA SER A 42 3.10 1.54 29.80
C SER A 42 4.18 2.61 29.60
N ALA A 43 4.98 2.50 28.55
CA ALA A 43 6.05 3.42 28.20
C ALA A 43 5.61 4.58 27.31
N LYS A 44 4.43 4.51 26.67
CA LYS A 44 3.88 5.60 25.87
C LYS A 44 3.47 6.78 26.74
N ARG A 45 3.72 8.01 26.28
CA ARG A 45 3.27 9.24 26.94
C ARG A 45 1.91 9.71 26.41
N GLY A 46 1.65 9.39 25.16
CA GLY A 46 0.42 9.67 24.47
C GLY A 46 -0.05 8.47 23.63
N PRO A 47 -1.34 8.35 23.37
CA PRO A 47 -1.87 7.24 22.58
C PRO A 47 -1.33 7.19 21.14
N GLN A 48 -0.84 8.33 20.64
CA GLN A 48 -0.29 8.47 19.30
C GLN A 48 1.18 8.08 19.17
N ASP A 49 1.87 7.83 20.29
CA ASP A 49 3.27 7.43 20.29
C ASP A 49 3.44 6.03 19.68
N PHE A 50 4.51 5.84 18.94
CA PHE A 50 4.82 4.56 18.30
C PHE A 50 6.30 4.19 18.45
N ALA A 51 6.57 2.89 18.35
CA ALA A 51 7.90 2.36 18.54
C ALA A 51 8.82 2.69 17.36
N LEU A 52 9.95 3.35 17.64
CA LEU A 52 11.04 3.55 16.68
C LEU A 52 12.03 2.39 16.75
N TRP A 53 12.35 1.91 17.94
CA TRP A 53 13.30 0.84 18.21
C TRP A 53 12.76 -0.08 19.30
N LYS A 54 12.77 -1.39 19.04
CA LYS A 54 12.25 -2.41 19.95
C LYS A 54 13.42 -3.17 20.56
N ALA A 55 13.37 -3.47 21.85
CA ALA A 55 14.38 -4.28 22.53
C ALA A 55 14.53 -5.66 21.90
N ALA A 56 15.74 -6.20 21.96
CA ALA A 56 16.04 -7.53 21.46
C ALA A 56 15.23 -8.60 22.20
N LYS A 57 14.70 -9.57 21.45
CA LYS A 57 14.11 -10.77 22.01
C LYS A 57 14.94 -11.99 21.63
N PRO A 58 14.97 -13.04 22.46
CA PRO A 58 15.70 -14.25 22.14
C PRO A 58 15.25 -14.83 20.78
N GLY A 59 16.23 -15.08 19.89
CA GLY A 59 15.97 -15.66 18.57
C GLY A 59 15.59 -14.67 17.48
N GLU A 60 15.44 -13.38 17.79
CA GLU A 60 15.23 -12.33 16.78
C GLU A 60 16.56 -11.67 16.37
N PRO A 61 16.71 -11.23 15.10
CA PRO A 61 17.82 -10.38 14.71
C PRO A 61 17.86 -9.10 15.56
N SER A 62 19.06 -8.69 15.99
CA SER A 62 19.24 -7.47 16.74
C SER A 62 20.56 -6.80 16.44
N TRP A 63 20.64 -5.50 16.70
CA TRP A 63 21.81 -4.67 16.47
C TRP A 63 22.13 -3.88 17.74
N PRO A 64 23.43 -3.68 18.04
CA PRO A 64 23.84 -2.88 19.19
C PRO A 64 23.54 -1.41 18.96
N THR A 65 23.00 -0.75 19.98
CA THR A 65 22.80 0.69 20.01
C THR A 65 23.25 1.27 21.36
N PRO A 66 23.43 2.61 21.47
CA PRO A 66 23.71 3.24 22.76
C PRO A 66 22.63 2.99 23.82
N TRP A 67 21.44 2.51 23.39
CA TRP A 67 20.29 2.26 24.27
C TRP A 67 20.10 0.77 24.60
N GLY A 68 20.98 -0.08 24.10
CA GLY A 68 20.90 -1.54 24.23
C GLY A 68 20.66 -2.20 22.87
N ASP A 69 20.77 -3.54 22.88
CA ASP A 69 20.54 -4.34 21.70
C ASP A 69 19.06 -4.35 21.34
N GLY A 70 18.75 -4.20 20.05
CA GLY A 70 17.38 -4.14 19.60
C GLY A 70 17.23 -4.19 18.08
N ARG A 71 16.03 -3.96 17.62
CA ARG A 71 15.66 -3.93 16.20
C ARG A 71 14.76 -2.73 15.89
N PRO A 72 14.74 -2.27 14.61
CA PRO A 72 13.85 -1.18 14.21
C PRO A 72 12.37 -1.56 14.41
N GLY A 73 11.54 -0.56 14.64
CA GLY A 73 10.11 -0.68 14.49
C GLY A 73 9.74 -0.74 13.00
N TRP A 74 8.63 -1.37 12.68
CA TRP A 74 8.19 -1.60 11.29
C TRP A 74 8.17 -0.32 10.43
N HIS A 75 7.67 0.79 10.97
CA HIS A 75 7.63 2.06 10.23
C HIS A 75 9.03 2.60 9.92
N LEU A 76 9.97 2.42 10.84
CA LEU A 76 11.35 2.86 10.66
C LEU A 76 12.08 2.03 9.58
N GLU A 77 11.77 0.74 9.48
CA GLU A 77 12.29 -0.12 8.41
C GLU A 77 11.92 0.46 7.04
N CYS A 78 10.65 0.81 6.84
CA CYS A 78 10.15 1.31 5.56
C CYS A 78 10.68 2.71 5.25
N SER A 79 10.65 3.66 6.18
CA SER A 79 11.19 5.01 5.94
C SER A 79 12.69 4.98 5.63
N ALA A 80 13.47 4.16 6.36
CA ALA A 80 14.90 4.04 6.12
C ALA A 80 15.22 3.37 4.77
N MET A 81 14.51 2.30 4.40
CA MET A 81 14.69 1.63 3.12
C MET A 81 14.28 2.54 1.95
N SER A 82 13.18 3.25 2.07
CA SER A 82 12.73 4.19 1.05
C SER A 82 13.76 5.28 0.80
N THR A 83 14.26 5.92 1.86
CA THR A 83 15.32 6.94 1.74
C THR A 83 16.61 6.35 1.18
N TYR A 84 16.99 5.15 1.57
CA TYR A 84 18.22 4.51 1.09
C TYR A 84 18.19 4.21 -0.41
N TYR A 85 17.08 3.67 -0.93
CA TYR A 85 16.98 3.26 -2.32
C TYR A 85 16.48 4.34 -3.28
N LEU A 86 15.64 5.26 -2.80
CA LEU A 86 14.94 6.24 -3.62
C LEU A 86 15.39 7.69 -3.34
N GLY A 87 16.16 7.90 -2.27
CA GLY A 87 16.58 9.22 -1.84
C GLY A 87 15.59 9.88 -0.89
N SER A 88 15.94 11.09 -0.43
CA SER A 88 15.17 11.86 0.55
C SER A 88 13.88 12.49 0.00
N ASN A 89 13.69 12.43 -1.31
CA ASN A 89 12.49 12.88 -2.01
C ASN A 89 12.26 11.99 -3.23
N PHE A 90 11.12 11.33 -3.30
CA PHE A 90 10.77 10.44 -4.40
C PHE A 90 9.30 10.64 -4.82
N ASP A 91 8.93 10.07 -5.98
CA ASP A 91 7.66 10.43 -6.60
C ASP A 91 6.48 9.77 -5.92
N ILE A 92 6.44 8.45 -5.83
CA ILE A 92 5.24 7.70 -5.46
C ILE A 92 5.51 6.72 -4.34
N HIS A 93 4.66 6.73 -3.31
CA HIS A 93 4.57 5.70 -2.26
C HIS A 93 3.19 5.07 -2.27
N CYS A 94 3.15 3.73 -2.28
CA CYS A 94 1.91 2.99 -2.43
C CYS A 94 1.71 1.99 -1.29
N GLY A 95 0.45 1.64 -1.02
CA GLY A 95 0.11 0.57 -0.09
C GLY A 95 -1.37 0.29 -0.03
N GLY A 96 -1.78 -0.63 0.81
CA GLY A 96 -3.19 -0.85 1.12
C GLY A 96 -3.78 0.33 1.91
N LEU A 97 -5.07 0.54 1.80
CA LEU A 97 -5.77 1.61 2.52
C LEU A 97 -5.59 1.50 4.05
N ASP A 98 -5.42 0.29 4.56
CA ASP A 98 -5.15 0.02 5.97
C ASP A 98 -3.74 0.46 6.43
N LEU A 99 -2.82 0.70 5.50
CA LEU A 99 -1.51 1.26 5.81
C LEU A 99 -1.50 2.79 5.86
N GLN A 100 -2.52 3.47 5.31
CA GLN A 100 -2.59 4.92 5.34
C GLN A 100 -2.44 5.46 6.76
N PHE A 101 -3.11 4.80 7.71
CA PHE A 101 -2.97 5.04 9.13
C PHE A 101 -2.92 3.72 9.91
N PRO A 102 -1.97 3.55 10.86
CA PRO A 102 -0.97 4.54 11.28
C PRO A 102 0.35 4.49 10.49
N HIS A 103 0.56 3.48 9.62
CA HIS A 103 1.88 3.13 9.08
C HIS A 103 2.51 4.26 8.25
N HIS A 104 1.84 4.71 7.20
CA HIS A 104 2.36 5.74 6.30
C HIS A 104 2.44 7.13 6.97
N GLU A 105 1.49 7.48 7.83
CA GLU A 105 1.60 8.69 8.66
C GLU A 105 2.85 8.65 9.55
N ASN A 106 3.19 7.48 10.07
CA ASN A 106 4.38 7.29 10.88
C ASN A 106 5.66 7.40 10.06
N GLU A 107 5.67 6.90 8.83
CA GLU A 107 6.79 7.04 7.91
C GLU A 107 7.03 8.51 7.54
N ILE A 108 5.97 9.27 7.22
CA ILE A 108 6.05 10.71 6.96
C ILE A 108 6.68 11.42 8.17
N ALA A 109 6.13 11.15 9.35
CA ALA A 109 6.60 11.79 10.58
C ALA A 109 8.08 11.46 10.90
N GLN A 110 8.54 10.25 10.60
CA GLN A 110 9.95 9.86 10.77
C GLN A 110 10.84 10.56 9.76
N SER A 111 10.45 10.56 8.49
CA SER A 111 11.21 11.15 7.38
C SER A 111 11.33 12.66 7.51
N HIS A 112 10.22 13.36 7.77
CA HIS A 112 10.24 14.81 8.02
C HIS A 112 11.09 15.16 9.25
N ALA A 113 11.05 14.33 10.29
CA ALA A 113 11.90 14.54 11.46
C ALA A 113 13.39 14.32 11.19
N ALA A 114 13.74 13.51 10.20
CA ALA A 114 15.10 13.33 9.71
C ALA A 114 15.56 14.44 8.75
N GLY A 115 14.64 15.30 8.27
CA GLY A 115 14.89 16.36 7.31
C GLY A 115 14.60 15.97 5.86
N ASP A 116 14.02 14.80 5.63
CA ASP A 116 13.62 14.32 4.32
C ASP A 116 12.24 14.86 3.92
N LYS A 117 12.02 15.07 2.62
CA LYS A 117 10.70 15.45 2.09
C LYS A 117 9.76 14.24 1.92
N PHE A 118 10.35 13.07 1.71
CA PHE A 118 9.69 11.79 1.50
C PHE A 118 8.90 11.74 0.18
N ALA A 119 7.72 11.09 0.14
CA ALA A 119 6.95 10.89 -1.08
C ALA A 119 6.13 12.12 -1.50
N ASN A 120 6.09 12.39 -2.83
CA ASN A 120 5.29 13.47 -3.40
C ASN A 120 3.82 13.05 -3.61
N TYR A 121 3.58 11.78 -3.99
CA TYR A 121 2.26 11.23 -4.26
C TYR A 121 2.03 9.95 -3.46
N TRP A 122 0.82 9.79 -2.97
CA TRP A 122 0.39 8.64 -2.19
C TRP A 122 -0.73 7.91 -2.90
N MET A 123 -0.58 6.59 -3.06
CA MET A 123 -1.60 5.76 -3.68
C MET A 123 -2.00 4.64 -2.72
N HIS A 124 -3.27 4.62 -2.32
CA HIS A 124 -3.81 3.57 -1.46
C HIS A 124 -4.84 2.75 -2.22
N ASN A 125 -4.54 1.48 -2.43
CA ASN A 125 -5.48 0.55 -3.02
C ASN A 125 -6.46 0.01 -1.98
N HIS A 126 -7.69 -0.17 -2.43
CA HIS A 126 -8.72 -0.79 -1.60
C HIS A 126 -8.55 -2.32 -1.54
N TRP A 127 -9.38 -2.99 -0.76
CA TRP A 127 -9.25 -4.41 -0.48
C TRP A 127 -9.88 -5.29 -1.56
N VAL A 128 -9.37 -6.51 -1.63
CA VAL A 128 -10.10 -7.63 -2.25
C VAL A 128 -10.92 -8.29 -1.14
N THR A 129 -12.23 -8.40 -1.37
CA THR A 129 -13.19 -8.99 -0.43
C THR A 129 -13.75 -10.30 -0.99
N MET A 130 -14.26 -11.15 -0.12
CA MET A 130 -15.00 -12.34 -0.49
C MET A 130 -16.27 -12.43 0.37
N SER A 131 -17.43 -12.49 -0.27
CA SER A 131 -18.74 -12.47 0.40
C SER A 131 -18.96 -11.22 1.27
N GLY A 132 -18.42 -10.06 0.82
CA GLY A 132 -18.50 -8.78 1.54
C GLY A 132 -17.52 -8.64 2.70
N GLU A 133 -16.70 -9.67 2.99
CA GLU A 133 -15.74 -9.65 4.09
C GLU A 133 -14.30 -9.52 3.58
N LYS A 134 -13.48 -8.76 4.31
CA LYS A 134 -12.03 -8.68 4.05
C LYS A 134 -11.43 -10.07 4.20
N MET A 135 -10.65 -10.51 3.19
CA MET A 135 -9.91 -11.76 3.29
C MET A 135 -8.88 -11.68 4.41
N SER A 136 -8.90 -12.65 5.31
CA SER A 136 -7.91 -12.76 6.38
C SER A 136 -7.58 -14.22 6.72
N LYS A 137 -6.32 -14.45 7.15
CA LYS A 137 -5.89 -15.81 7.56
C LYS A 137 -6.70 -16.35 8.74
N SER A 138 -7.13 -15.47 9.64
CA SER A 138 -7.93 -15.86 10.82
C SER A 138 -9.34 -16.33 10.46
N LEU A 139 -9.90 -15.85 9.37
CA LEU A 139 -11.21 -16.28 8.86
C LEU A 139 -11.13 -17.52 7.94
N GLY A 140 -9.93 -17.96 7.58
CA GLY A 140 -9.74 -19.08 6.67
C GLY A 140 -10.24 -18.86 5.24
N ASN A 141 -10.60 -17.62 4.89
CA ASN A 141 -11.14 -17.23 3.59
C ASN A 141 -10.07 -16.64 2.65
N VAL A 142 -8.80 -16.95 2.87
CA VAL A 142 -7.70 -16.45 2.02
C VAL A 142 -7.61 -17.29 0.77
N LEU A 143 -7.90 -16.67 -0.37
CA LEU A 143 -7.53 -17.20 -1.67
C LEU A 143 -6.06 -16.88 -1.93
N SER A 144 -5.24 -17.92 -1.95
CA SER A 144 -3.84 -17.76 -2.33
C SER A 144 -3.70 -17.61 -3.85
N ILE A 145 -2.71 -16.86 -4.30
CA ILE A 145 -2.38 -16.77 -5.74
C ILE A 145 -2.23 -18.16 -6.37
N PRO A 146 -1.52 -19.15 -5.78
CA PRO A 146 -1.45 -20.49 -6.34
C PRO A 146 -2.82 -21.12 -6.63
N ASN A 147 -3.79 -20.98 -5.73
CA ASN A 147 -5.13 -21.54 -5.93
C ASN A 147 -5.87 -20.86 -7.09
N MET A 148 -5.74 -19.54 -7.22
CA MET A 148 -6.33 -18.81 -8.35
C MET A 148 -5.69 -19.23 -9.68
N LEU A 149 -4.40 -19.53 -9.69
CA LEU A 149 -3.68 -19.98 -10.90
C LEU A 149 -4.03 -21.41 -11.35
N GLU A 150 -4.75 -22.18 -10.53
CA GLU A 150 -5.37 -23.44 -10.97
C GLU A 150 -6.61 -23.22 -11.88
N LEU A 151 -7.22 -22.02 -11.78
CA LEU A 151 -8.45 -21.67 -12.49
C LEU A 151 -8.17 -20.87 -13.78
N VAL A 152 -7.17 -20.01 -13.75
CA VAL A 152 -6.86 -19.07 -14.83
C VAL A 152 -5.36 -18.91 -15.04
N ARG A 153 -4.95 -18.41 -16.21
CA ARG A 153 -3.54 -18.08 -16.50
C ARG A 153 -3.06 -16.88 -15.66
N PRO A 154 -1.76 -16.77 -15.38
CA PRO A 154 -1.21 -15.63 -14.61
C PRO A 154 -1.59 -14.26 -15.15
N VAL A 155 -1.60 -14.09 -16.48
CA VAL A 155 -1.94 -12.84 -17.13
C VAL A 155 -3.42 -12.49 -16.97
N GLU A 156 -4.31 -13.50 -16.97
CA GLU A 156 -5.75 -13.32 -16.76
C GLU A 156 -6.04 -12.94 -15.31
N LEU A 157 -5.35 -13.55 -14.34
CA LEU A 157 -5.42 -13.15 -12.95
C LEU A 157 -4.95 -11.70 -12.76
N ARG A 158 -3.82 -11.33 -13.39
CA ARG A 158 -3.33 -9.95 -13.37
C ARG A 158 -4.34 -8.98 -13.95
N TYR A 159 -4.96 -9.33 -15.08
CA TYR A 159 -6.01 -8.52 -15.70
C TYR A 159 -7.21 -8.36 -14.75
N TYR A 160 -7.69 -9.44 -14.13
CA TYR A 160 -8.77 -9.39 -13.15
C TYR A 160 -8.46 -8.44 -11.99
N LEU A 161 -7.31 -8.61 -11.33
CA LEU A 161 -6.92 -7.78 -10.19
C LEU A 161 -6.71 -6.31 -10.56
N GLY A 162 -6.27 -6.03 -11.78
CA GLY A 162 -6.04 -4.67 -12.27
C GLY A 162 -7.26 -4.03 -12.94
N SER A 163 -8.35 -4.76 -13.17
CA SER A 163 -9.52 -4.24 -13.90
C SER A 163 -10.41 -3.32 -13.08
N ALA A 164 -10.36 -3.41 -11.76
CA ALA A 164 -11.06 -2.49 -10.87
C ALA A 164 -10.26 -1.19 -10.69
N HIS A 165 -10.96 -0.09 -10.40
CA HIS A 165 -10.28 1.12 -9.95
C HIS A 165 -9.60 0.85 -8.61
N TYR A 166 -8.34 1.27 -8.45
CA TYR A 166 -7.55 0.93 -7.25
C TYR A 166 -8.17 1.43 -5.94
N ARG A 167 -8.99 2.50 -5.97
CA ARG A 167 -9.74 3.01 -4.81
C ARG A 167 -11.03 2.26 -4.54
N SER A 168 -11.40 1.26 -5.35
CA SER A 168 -12.63 0.51 -5.21
C SER A 168 -12.39 -0.86 -4.61
N VAL A 169 -13.35 -1.34 -3.82
CA VAL A 169 -13.36 -2.74 -3.37
C VAL A 169 -13.48 -3.66 -4.57
N LEU A 170 -12.64 -4.67 -4.64
CA LEU A 170 -12.77 -5.76 -5.60
C LEU A 170 -13.39 -6.97 -4.90
N GLU A 171 -14.65 -7.25 -5.21
CA GLU A 171 -15.32 -8.45 -4.68
C GLU A 171 -14.91 -9.66 -5.51
N TYR A 172 -14.25 -10.63 -4.86
CA TYR A 172 -13.83 -11.85 -5.51
C TYR A 172 -14.99 -12.85 -5.64
N SER A 173 -15.13 -13.41 -6.84
CA SER A 173 -15.85 -14.66 -7.08
C SER A 173 -15.21 -15.41 -8.25
N GLU A 174 -15.33 -16.74 -8.28
CA GLU A 174 -14.84 -17.53 -9.41
C GLU A 174 -15.51 -17.13 -10.74
N ALA A 175 -16.78 -16.75 -10.68
CA ALA A 175 -17.51 -16.26 -11.82
C ALA A 175 -16.90 -14.96 -12.38
N ALA A 176 -16.63 -13.98 -11.52
CA ALA A 176 -16.00 -12.71 -11.91
C ALA A 176 -14.58 -12.93 -12.46
N LEU A 177 -13.80 -13.83 -11.86
CA LEU A 177 -12.47 -14.18 -12.34
C LEU A 177 -12.54 -14.81 -13.74
N THR A 178 -13.49 -15.74 -13.96
CA THR A 178 -13.68 -16.41 -15.24
C THR A 178 -14.16 -15.43 -16.33
N GLU A 179 -15.06 -14.51 -15.98
CA GLU A 179 -15.52 -13.47 -16.89
C GLU A 179 -14.38 -12.52 -17.29
N ALA A 180 -13.56 -12.08 -16.33
CA ALA A 180 -12.39 -11.26 -16.62
C ALA A 180 -11.39 -11.99 -17.53
N ALA A 181 -11.15 -13.28 -17.28
CA ALA A 181 -10.29 -14.10 -18.12
C ALA A 181 -10.83 -14.18 -19.56
N ALA A 182 -12.15 -14.36 -19.74
CA ALA A 182 -12.76 -14.33 -21.05
C ALA A 182 -12.65 -12.93 -21.71
N GLY A 183 -12.75 -11.86 -20.92
CA GLY A 183 -12.51 -10.50 -21.41
C GLY A 183 -11.09 -10.31 -21.96
N TYR A 184 -10.09 -10.77 -21.19
CA TYR A 184 -8.70 -10.72 -21.64
C TYR A 184 -8.46 -11.51 -22.91
N ARG A 185 -9.00 -12.74 -23.02
CA ARG A 185 -8.87 -13.57 -24.23
C ARG A 185 -9.44 -12.91 -25.48
N ARG A 186 -10.55 -12.18 -25.37
CA ARG A 186 -11.08 -11.41 -26.51
C ARG A 186 -10.08 -10.37 -27.03
N ILE A 187 -9.33 -9.74 -26.14
CA ILE A 187 -8.27 -8.80 -26.56
C ILE A 187 -7.13 -9.57 -27.25
N GLU A 188 -6.70 -10.71 -26.68
CA GLU A 188 -5.66 -11.55 -27.31
C GLU A 188 -6.11 -12.06 -28.70
N ASP A 189 -7.34 -12.53 -28.81
CA ASP A 189 -7.89 -13.02 -30.06
C ASP A 189 -7.94 -11.91 -31.13
N PHE A 190 -8.36 -10.70 -30.74
CA PHE A 190 -8.33 -9.54 -31.62
C PHE A 190 -6.91 -9.24 -32.10
N LEU A 191 -5.96 -9.15 -31.20
CA LEU A 191 -4.56 -8.89 -31.55
C LEU A 191 -3.95 -9.99 -32.41
N GLY A 192 -4.39 -11.24 -32.25
CA GLY A 192 -3.95 -12.39 -33.04
C GLY A 192 -4.37 -12.35 -34.52
N HIS A 193 -5.24 -11.43 -34.93
CA HIS A 193 -5.60 -11.25 -36.33
C HIS A 193 -4.60 -10.39 -37.13
N PHE A 194 -3.60 -9.83 -36.46
CA PHE A 194 -2.62 -8.93 -37.06
C PHE A 194 -1.22 -9.55 -36.98
N ASP A 195 -0.58 -9.76 -38.14
CA ASP A 195 0.78 -10.32 -38.20
C ASP A 195 1.84 -9.30 -37.82
N ASP A 196 1.64 -8.03 -38.17
CA ASP A 196 2.54 -6.91 -37.90
C ASP A 196 1.77 -5.75 -37.27
N LEU A 197 1.98 -5.54 -35.98
CA LEU A 197 1.42 -4.38 -35.24
C LEU A 197 2.48 -3.29 -35.09
N GLU A 198 2.24 -2.15 -35.71
CA GLU A 198 3.01 -0.96 -35.41
C GLU A 198 2.43 -0.25 -34.17
N LEU A 199 3.30 0.30 -33.33
CA LEU A 199 2.87 1.11 -32.19
C LEU A 199 2.23 2.40 -32.71
N GLY A 200 0.93 2.55 -32.47
CA GLY A 200 0.17 3.75 -32.77
C GLY A 200 0.14 4.74 -31.60
N GLU A 201 -0.65 5.79 -31.78
CA GLU A 201 -0.94 6.72 -30.70
C GLU A 201 -2.09 6.23 -29.83
N TRP A 202 -2.08 6.61 -28.56
CA TRP A 202 -3.19 6.34 -27.66
C TRP A 202 -4.47 7.03 -28.14
N THR A 203 -5.61 6.35 -28.05
CA THR A 203 -6.89 7.06 -28.26
C THR A 203 -7.08 8.12 -27.18
N GLN A 204 -7.78 9.22 -27.53
CA GLN A 204 -8.02 10.29 -26.56
C GLN A 204 -8.81 9.75 -25.35
N GLY A 205 -9.81 8.89 -25.57
CA GLY A 205 -10.60 8.29 -24.49
C GLY A 205 -9.76 7.46 -23.53
N PHE A 206 -8.79 6.69 -24.04
CA PHE A 206 -7.85 5.95 -23.19
C PHE A 206 -6.97 6.89 -22.38
N ALA A 207 -6.39 7.92 -23.03
CA ALA A 207 -5.53 8.89 -22.37
C ALA A 207 -6.30 9.66 -21.28
N ASP A 208 -7.51 10.09 -21.56
CA ASP A 208 -8.37 10.81 -20.60
C ASP A 208 -8.71 9.93 -19.40
N ALA A 209 -9.02 8.63 -19.63
CA ALA A 209 -9.27 7.69 -18.54
C ALA A 209 -8.04 7.48 -17.64
N MET A 210 -6.87 7.33 -18.23
CA MET A 210 -5.64 7.13 -17.46
C MET A 210 -5.20 8.40 -16.72
N ASN A 211 -5.52 9.59 -17.25
CA ASN A 211 -5.26 10.86 -16.58
C ASN A 211 -6.31 11.21 -15.50
N ASP A 212 -7.46 10.53 -15.49
CA ASP A 212 -8.50 10.66 -14.47
C ASP A 212 -8.27 9.65 -13.33
N ASP A 213 -7.25 9.92 -12.50
CA ASP A 213 -6.89 9.10 -11.34
C ASP A 213 -6.69 7.60 -11.68
N ILE A 214 -6.08 7.32 -12.84
CA ILE A 214 -5.83 5.96 -13.32
C ILE A 214 -7.15 5.15 -13.39
N ALA A 215 -8.15 5.69 -14.03
CA ALA A 215 -9.47 5.05 -14.15
C ALA A 215 -9.44 3.83 -15.09
N VAL A 216 -8.72 2.77 -14.66
CA VAL A 216 -8.53 1.53 -15.43
C VAL A 216 -9.85 0.95 -16.00
N PRO A 217 -10.98 0.92 -15.27
CA PRO A 217 -12.23 0.43 -15.83
C PRO A 217 -12.67 1.19 -17.09
N LYS A 218 -12.49 2.52 -17.11
CA LYS A 218 -12.80 3.35 -18.29
C LYS A 218 -11.81 3.07 -19.43
N ALA A 219 -10.52 2.98 -19.11
CA ALA A 219 -9.49 2.65 -20.10
C ALA A 219 -9.72 1.26 -20.76
N LEU A 220 -10.11 0.26 -19.98
CA LEU A 220 -10.46 -1.05 -20.50
C LEU A 220 -11.74 -1.03 -21.37
N ALA A 221 -12.71 -0.20 -21.03
CA ALA A 221 -13.91 -0.02 -21.88
C ALA A 221 -13.54 0.53 -23.27
N GLU A 222 -12.60 1.49 -23.34
CA GLU A 222 -12.08 2.00 -24.61
C GLU A 222 -11.37 0.90 -25.41
N ILE A 223 -10.52 0.09 -24.77
CA ILE A 223 -9.85 -1.04 -25.42
C ILE A 223 -10.87 -2.03 -25.99
N HIS A 224 -11.86 -2.44 -25.20
CA HIS A 224 -12.88 -3.39 -25.64
C HIS A 224 -13.74 -2.82 -26.78
N THR A 225 -14.04 -1.53 -26.76
CA THR A 225 -14.77 -0.86 -27.85
C THR A 225 -13.95 -0.92 -29.14
N THR A 226 -12.65 -0.68 -29.07
CA THR A 226 -11.75 -0.78 -30.23
C THR A 226 -11.69 -2.20 -30.79
N CYS A 227 -11.70 -3.23 -29.93
CA CYS A 227 -11.68 -4.63 -30.36
C CYS A 227 -13.02 -5.10 -31.00
N LEU A 228 -14.09 -4.30 -30.95
CA LEU A 228 -15.37 -4.60 -31.54
C LEU A 228 -15.55 -3.97 -32.94
N LEU A 229 -14.68 -3.08 -33.35
CA LEU A 229 -14.65 -2.41 -34.66
C LEU A 229 -13.85 -3.23 -35.67
#